data_1498b6b51ee1b0b86ad1e039e0a42894
#
_entry.id   1498b6b51ee1b0b86ad1e039e0a42894
#
_cell.length_a   1.000
_cell.length_b   1.000
_cell.length_c   1.000
_cell.angle_alpha   90.00
_cell.angle_beta   90.00
_cell.angle_gamma   90.00
#
_symmetry.space_group_name_H-M   'P 1'
#
loop_
_entity.id
_entity.type
_entity.pdbx_description
1 polymer ?
#
loop_
_entity_poly.entity_id
_entity_poly.type
_entity_poly.pdbx_seq_one_letter_code
_entity_poly.pdbx_strand_id
1 'polypeptide(L)'
;AQDIATDAPKGEAGVDDPSFVPMVKVGKVLLKGDSIPYVEFNNVYIYPKQEFKNKRQQQAYNKLVRNIKKVLPIAKEANAIIIETYEYMQTLDTQAERREHMKYVEKSIWKEYQPRMKKLTYAQGKLLIKLIYRECNSSSYNLIQAFLGPVRAGFYQAFAWAFGASLTKEYKPDGIDRVTERVVRQVEAGQI
;
A
#
# COMPACT_ATOMS: atom_id res chain seq x y z
N ALA A 1 3.37 20.44 45.63
CA ALA A 1 3.52 20.33 44.19
C ALA A 1 5.02 20.37 43.87
N GLN A 2 5.63 19.24 43.62
CA GLN A 2 7.03 19.15 43.17
C GLN A 2 7.00 18.84 41.70
N ASP A 3 7.52 19.78 40.90
CA ASP A 3 7.78 19.62 39.48
C ASP A 3 8.90 18.61 39.31
N ILE A 4 8.57 17.43 38.77
CA ILE A 4 9.55 16.47 38.27
C ILE A 4 9.88 16.90 36.85
N ALA A 5 10.97 17.65 36.70
CA ALA A 5 11.61 17.88 35.41
C ALA A 5 12.13 16.52 34.88
N THR A 6 11.48 15.98 33.88
CA THR A 6 11.99 14.85 33.09
C THR A 6 13.09 15.37 32.17
N ASP A 7 14.32 15.27 32.62
CA ASP A 7 15.52 15.48 31.79
C ASP A 7 15.63 14.29 30.83
N ALA A 8 15.24 14.49 29.57
CA ALA A 8 15.37 13.48 28.53
C ALA A 8 16.87 13.39 28.14
N PRO A 9 17.48 12.22 28.13
CA PRO A 9 18.88 12.08 27.74
C PRO A 9 19.05 12.47 26.27
N LYS A 10 19.86 13.51 26.04
CA LYS A 10 20.34 13.90 24.71
C LYS A 10 21.43 12.93 24.27
N GLY A 11 21.10 11.95 23.49
CA GLY A 11 22.02 11.01 22.83
C GLY A 11 21.24 9.94 22.10
N GLU A 12 21.57 9.70 20.85
CA GLU A 12 21.08 8.52 20.13
C GLU A 12 21.69 7.27 20.78
N ALA A 13 20.97 6.67 21.72
CA ALA A 13 21.35 5.39 22.30
C ALA A 13 21.20 4.31 21.22
N GLY A 14 22.28 3.71 20.80
CA GLY A 14 22.26 2.55 19.90
C GLY A 14 21.62 1.33 20.56
N VAL A 15 21.18 0.37 19.76
CA VAL A 15 20.51 -0.87 20.23
C VAL A 15 21.39 -1.66 21.22
N ASP A 16 22.73 -1.49 21.14
CA ASP A 16 23.71 -2.16 21.98
C ASP A 16 24.09 -1.35 23.24
N ASP A 17 23.48 -0.17 23.48
CA ASP A 17 23.70 0.64 24.66
C ASP A 17 22.93 0.01 25.83
N PRO A 18 23.61 -0.35 26.95
CA PRO A 18 22.93 -0.94 28.10
C PRO A 18 21.91 -0.01 28.79
N SER A 19 21.94 1.29 28.47
CA SER A 19 20.92 2.26 28.90
C SER A 19 19.71 2.33 27.96
N PHE A 20 19.75 1.67 26.79
CA PHE A 20 18.65 1.65 25.85
C PHE A 20 17.49 0.77 26.37
N VAL A 21 16.41 1.41 26.76
CA VAL A 21 15.16 0.73 27.10
C VAL A 21 14.17 0.94 25.95
N PRO A 22 13.89 -0.09 25.12
CA PRO A 22 12.94 0.04 24.02
C PRO A 22 11.53 0.26 24.59
N MET A 23 10.95 1.45 24.35
CA MET A 23 9.57 1.75 24.71
C MET A 23 8.65 1.27 23.59
N VAL A 24 8.05 0.10 23.78
CA VAL A 24 7.03 -0.46 22.88
C VAL A 24 5.66 -0.25 23.51
N LYS A 25 4.72 0.32 22.76
CA LYS A 25 3.31 0.36 23.20
C LYS A 25 2.79 -1.06 23.19
N VAL A 26 2.46 -1.58 24.35
CA VAL A 26 1.93 -2.92 24.55
C VAL A 26 0.44 -2.84 24.79
N GLY A 27 -0.35 -3.54 23.97
CA GLY A 27 -1.76 -3.77 24.23
C GLY A 27 -1.97 -4.68 25.44
N LYS A 28 -3.19 -4.76 25.95
CA LYS A 28 -3.57 -5.72 26.99
C LYS A 28 -4.67 -6.63 26.44
N VAL A 29 -4.55 -7.93 26.68
CA VAL A 29 -5.53 -8.95 26.32
C VAL A 29 -5.96 -9.68 27.57
N LEU A 30 -7.26 -9.96 27.70
CA LEU A 30 -7.81 -10.77 28.77
C LEU A 30 -7.63 -12.25 28.44
N LEU A 31 -6.80 -12.95 29.22
CA LEU A 31 -6.59 -14.39 29.08
C LEU A 31 -6.97 -15.10 30.39
N LYS A 32 -7.98 -15.94 30.35
CA LYS A 32 -8.48 -16.70 31.53
C LYS A 32 -8.81 -15.85 32.76
N GLY A 33 -9.25 -14.60 32.54
CA GLY A 33 -9.59 -13.66 33.62
C GLY A 33 -8.47 -12.71 34.02
N ASP A 34 -7.24 -12.95 33.58
CA ASP A 34 -6.10 -12.08 33.84
C ASP A 34 -5.79 -11.15 32.66
N SER A 35 -5.44 -9.90 32.95
CA SER A 35 -5.01 -8.93 31.95
C SER A 35 -3.51 -9.03 31.73
N ILE A 36 -3.13 -9.62 30.59
CA ILE A 36 -1.72 -9.81 30.22
C ILE A 36 -1.28 -8.82 29.12
N PRO A 37 0.00 -8.41 29.14
CA PRO A 37 0.56 -7.63 28.01
C PRO A 37 0.54 -8.43 26.73
N TYR A 38 0.14 -7.77 25.61
CA TYR A 38 0.09 -8.37 24.28
C TYR A 38 0.81 -7.51 23.26
N VAL A 39 1.68 -8.12 22.48
CA VAL A 39 2.39 -7.47 21.36
C VAL A 39 2.21 -8.32 20.12
N GLU A 40 1.74 -7.69 19.06
CA GLU A 40 1.65 -8.30 17.75
C GLU A 40 2.84 -7.84 16.89
N PHE A 41 3.60 -8.80 16.40
CA PHE A 41 4.72 -8.54 15.50
C PHE A 41 4.28 -8.74 14.06
N ASN A 42 4.90 -7.97 13.16
CA ASN A 42 4.72 -8.17 11.73
C ASN A 42 5.20 -9.58 11.31
N ASN A 43 4.52 -10.14 10.31
CA ASN A 43 4.93 -11.42 9.75
C ASN A 43 6.36 -11.34 9.19
N VAL A 44 7.20 -12.31 9.55
CA VAL A 44 8.55 -12.45 8.99
C VAL A 44 8.51 -13.48 7.88
N TYR A 45 8.86 -13.06 6.66
CA TYR A 45 8.89 -13.94 5.50
C TYR A 45 10.31 -14.45 5.27
N ILE A 46 10.50 -15.77 5.32
CA ILE A 46 11.79 -16.43 5.08
C ILE A 46 11.80 -16.92 3.63
N TYR A 47 12.75 -16.40 2.86
CA TYR A 47 12.96 -16.80 1.48
C TYR A 47 14.39 -17.32 1.27
N PRO A 48 14.62 -18.25 0.33
CA PRO A 48 15.96 -18.60 -0.09
C PRO A 48 16.72 -17.36 -0.55
N LYS A 49 18.06 -17.38 -0.36
CA LYS A 49 18.92 -16.28 -0.83
C LYS A 49 18.67 -16.03 -2.33
N GLN A 50 18.52 -14.75 -2.67
CA GLN A 50 18.32 -14.38 -4.07
C GLN A 50 19.65 -14.44 -4.81
N GLU A 51 19.76 -15.38 -5.74
CA GLU A 51 20.89 -15.51 -6.63
C GLU A 51 20.64 -14.79 -7.95
N PHE A 52 21.68 -14.14 -8.46
CA PHE A 52 21.63 -13.40 -9.71
C PHE A 52 22.65 -13.99 -10.69
N LYS A 53 22.21 -14.32 -11.90
CA LYS A 53 23.10 -14.83 -12.95
C LYS A 53 24.12 -13.81 -13.44
N ASN A 54 23.81 -12.51 -13.33
CA ASN A 54 24.68 -11.41 -13.76
C ASN A 54 24.29 -10.09 -13.09
N LYS A 55 25.17 -9.08 -13.20
CA LYS A 55 24.96 -7.74 -12.65
C LYS A 55 23.68 -7.05 -13.17
N ARG A 56 23.30 -7.32 -14.42
CA ARG A 56 22.09 -6.73 -15.02
C ARG A 56 20.83 -7.20 -14.28
N GLN A 57 20.77 -8.49 -13.96
CA GLN A 57 19.65 -9.06 -13.21
C GLN A 57 19.58 -8.49 -11.78
N GLN A 58 20.73 -8.34 -11.11
CA GLN A 58 20.81 -7.71 -9.80
C GLN A 58 20.36 -6.24 -9.84
N GLN A 59 20.79 -5.47 -10.83
CA GLN A 59 20.34 -4.08 -11.01
C GLN A 59 18.84 -3.99 -11.28
N ALA A 60 18.29 -4.89 -12.09
CA ALA A 60 16.85 -4.95 -12.35
C ALA A 60 16.06 -5.25 -11.07
N TYR A 61 16.52 -6.16 -10.24
CA TYR A 61 15.93 -6.46 -8.94
C TYR A 61 15.98 -5.25 -7.99
N ASN A 62 17.15 -4.61 -7.85
CA ASN A 62 17.30 -3.42 -7.02
C ASN A 62 16.42 -2.25 -7.49
N LYS A 63 16.25 -2.12 -8.81
CA LYS A 63 15.31 -1.15 -9.39
C LYS A 63 13.86 -1.49 -9.05
N LEU A 64 13.49 -2.78 -9.09
CA LEU A 64 12.17 -3.25 -8.70
C LEU A 64 11.89 -2.92 -7.23
N VAL A 65 12.82 -3.22 -6.32
CA VAL A 65 12.69 -2.89 -4.89
C VAL A 65 12.43 -1.40 -4.69
N ARG A 66 13.25 -0.52 -5.29
CA ARG A 66 13.06 0.93 -5.20
C ARG A 66 11.72 1.39 -5.75
N ASN A 67 11.30 0.81 -6.88
CA ASN A 67 10.01 1.15 -7.47
C ASN A 67 8.86 0.72 -6.58
N ILE A 68 8.90 -0.49 -6.00
CA ILE A 68 7.87 -0.98 -5.07
C ILE A 68 7.79 -0.07 -3.85
N LYS A 69 8.90 0.25 -3.20
CA LYS A 69 8.92 1.18 -2.05
C LYS A 69 8.27 2.54 -2.38
N LYS A 70 8.42 3.00 -3.61
CA LYS A 70 7.85 4.27 -4.05
C LYS A 70 6.35 4.19 -4.35
N VAL A 71 5.88 3.13 -4.99
CA VAL A 71 4.50 3.07 -5.50
C VAL A 71 3.54 2.28 -4.61
N LEU A 72 4.04 1.40 -3.74
CA LEU A 72 3.19 0.60 -2.84
C LEU A 72 2.34 1.48 -1.88
N PRO A 73 2.87 2.54 -1.26
CA PRO A 73 2.04 3.44 -0.45
C PRO A 73 0.89 4.05 -1.25
N ILE A 74 1.14 4.45 -2.50
CA ILE A 74 0.12 5.02 -3.39
C ILE A 74 -0.96 3.98 -3.71
N ALA A 75 -0.56 2.71 -3.93
CA ALA A 75 -1.51 1.64 -4.18
C ALA A 75 -2.40 1.35 -2.96
N LYS A 76 -1.84 1.37 -1.76
CA LYS A 76 -2.58 1.19 -0.49
C LYS A 76 -3.55 2.34 -0.24
N GLU A 77 -3.12 3.59 -0.44
CA GLU A 77 -3.99 4.76 -0.36
C GLU A 77 -5.16 4.65 -1.35
N ALA A 78 -4.88 4.26 -2.60
CA ALA A 78 -5.93 4.08 -3.61
C ALA A 78 -6.94 3.00 -3.19
N ASN A 79 -6.48 1.88 -2.63
CA ASN A 79 -7.37 0.84 -2.11
C ASN A 79 -8.23 1.34 -0.94
N ALA A 80 -7.67 2.08 -0.01
CA ALA A 80 -8.40 2.67 1.11
C ALA A 80 -9.53 3.59 0.62
N ILE A 81 -9.25 4.48 -0.34
CA ILE A 81 -10.25 5.38 -0.94
C ILE A 81 -11.36 4.58 -1.63
N ILE A 82 -11.02 3.48 -2.31
CA ILE A 82 -12.01 2.62 -2.97
C ILE A 82 -12.95 2.00 -1.94
N ILE A 83 -12.41 1.47 -0.84
CA ILE A 83 -13.21 0.87 0.24
C ILE A 83 -14.10 1.93 0.88
N GLU A 84 -13.56 3.07 1.27
CA GLU A 84 -14.29 4.18 1.89
C GLU A 84 -15.41 4.69 0.96
N THR A 85 -15.10 4.88 -0.32
CA THR A 85 -16.10 5.29 -1.32
C THR A 85 -17.23 4.26 -1.43
N TYR A 86 -16.89 2.97 -1.42
CA TYR A 86 -17.88 1.92 -1.47
C TYR A 86 -18.78 1.91 -0.24
N GLU A 87 -18.20 1.95 0.94
CA GLU A 87 -18.96 1.96 2.20
C GLU A 87 -19.91 3.16 2.25
N TYR A 88 -19.42 4.35 1.89
CA TYR A 88 -20.27 5.54 1.81
C TYR A 88 -21.41 5.38 0.79
N MET A 89 -21.13 4.80 -0.37
CA MET A 89 -22.17 4.58 -1.38
C MET A 89 -23.27 3.60 -0.94
N GLN A 90 -22.98 2.71 0.00
CA GLN A 90 -24.02 1.83 0.59
C GLN A 90 -25.00 2.60 1.48
N THR A 91 -24.62 3.76 1.99
CA THR A 91 -25.49 4.61 2.80
C THR A 91 -26.41 5.52 1.97
N LEU A 92 -26.19 5.59 0.64
CA LEU A 92 -26.99 6.41 -0.26
C LEU A 92 -28.19 5.63 -0.79
N ASP A 93 -29.38 6.22 -0.71
CA ASP A 93 -30.64 5.56 -1.07
C ASP A 93 -30.87 5.51 -2.58
N THR A 94 -30.48 6.57 -3.29
CA THR A 94 -30.80 6.71 -4.71
C THR A 94 -29.61 6.52 -5.64
N GLN A 95 -29.89 6.04 -6.86
CA GLN A 95 -28.88 5.93 -7.91
C GLN A 95 -28.37 7.30 -8.39
N ALA A 96 -29.17 8.36 -8.23
CA ALA A 96 -28.78 9.71 -8.60
C ALA A 96 -27.69 10.23 -7.65
N GLU A 97 -27.88 10.08 -6.34
CA GLU A 97 -26.91 10.45 -5.29
C GLU A 97 -25.59 9.66 -5.45
N ARG A 98 -25.69 8.37 -5.72
CA ARG A 98 -24.51 7.53 -6.00
C ARG A 98 -23.70 8.04 -7.18
N ARG A 99 -24.37 8.42 -8.28
CA ARG A 99 -23.71 8.98 -9.47
C ARG A 99 -23.08 10.34 -9.19
N GLU A 100 -23.74 11.19 -8.44
CA GLU A 100 -23.20 12.50 -8.07
C GLU A 100 -21.96 12.35 -7.16
N HIS A 101 -22.07 11.51 -6.15
CA HIS A 101 -20.94 11.21 -5.27
C HIS A 101 -19.73 10.66 -6.05
N MET A 102 -19.97 9.73 -6.98
CA MET A 102 -18.89 9.18 -7.82
C MET A 102 -18.19 10.25 -8.66
N LYS A 103 -18.93 11.21 -9.23
CA LYS A 103 -18.33 12.33 -9.97
C LYS A 103 -17.48 13.22 -9.05
N TYR A 104 -17.93 13.43 -7.81
CA TYR A 104 -17.18 14.19 -6.83
C TYR A 104 -15.88 13.48 -6.47
N VAL A 105 -15.95 12.18 -6.14
CA VAL A 105 -14.78 11.34 -5.81
C VAL A 105 -13.78 11.31 -6.96
N GLU A 106 -14.24 11.10 -8.19
CA GLU A 106 -13.40 11.11 -9.39
C GLU A 106 -12.62 12.42 -9.51
N LYS A 107 -13.30 13.54 -9.40
CA LYS A 107 -12.69 14.87 -9.50
C LYS A 107 -11.67 15.12 -8.38
N SER A 108 -11.98 14.68 -7.16
CA SER A 108 -11.11 14.83 -5.98
C SER A 108 -9.85 13.98 -6.11
N ILE A 109 -10.00 12.70 -6.44
CA ILE A 109 -8.88 11.78 -6.71
C ILE A 109 -7.99 12.34 -7.82
N TRP A 110 -8.57 12.78 -8.93
CA TRP A 110 -7.79 13.34 -10.03
C TRP A 110 -6.99 14.55 -9.59
N LYS A 111 -7.60 15.50 -8.89
CA LYS A 111 -6.94 16.71 -8.40
C LYS A 111 -5.77 16.38 -7.46
N GLU A 112 -5.95 15.43 -6.58
CA GLU A 112 -4.95 15.05 -5.57
C GLU A 112 -3.82 14.21 -6.16
N TYR A 113 -4.15 13.19 -6.93
CA TYR A 113 -3.15 12.20 -7.39
C TYR A 113 -2.49 12.56 -8.71
N GLN A 114 -3.08 13.40 -9.57
CA GLN A 114 -2.49 13.78 -10.84
C GLN A 114 -1.03 14.32 -10.71
N PRO A 115 -0.70 15.21 -9.74
CA PRO A 115 0.67 15.71 -9.59
C PRO A 115 1.65 14.60 -9.18
N ARG A 116 1.21 13.66 -8.36
CA ARG A 116 2.01 12.50 -7.91
C ARG A 116 2.23 11.52 -9.07
N MET A 117 1.20 11.27 -9.86
CA MET A 117 1.25 10.37 -11.01
C MET A 117 2.16 10.90 -12.13
N LYS A 118 2.14 12.21 -12.40
CA LYS A 118 3.06 12.85 -13.37
C LYS A 118 4.54 12.68 -13.03
N LYS A 119 4.88 12.43 -11.75
CA LYS A 119 6.24 12.18 -11.27
C LYS A 119 6.66 10.70 -11.37
N LEU A 120 5.77 9.83 -11.83
CA LEU A 120 6.08 8.41 -12.01
C LEU A 120 6.65 8.16 -13.40
N THR A 121 7.66 7.28 -13.46
CA THR A 121 8.11 6.75 -14.74
C THR A 121 7.08 5.75 -15.29
N TYR A 122 7.13 5.48 -16.59
CA TYR A 122 6.29 4.47 -17.24
C TYR A 122 6.30 3.10 -16.52
N ALA A 123 7.49 2.63 -16.12
CA ALA A 123 7.64 1.38 -15.38
C ALA A 123 6.98 1.42 -13.99
N GLN A 124 7.07 2.57 -13.30
CA GLN A 124 6.42 2.80 -12.01
C GLN A 124 4.89 2.85 -12.14
N GLY A 125 4.38 3.49 -13.19
CA GLY A 125 2.95 3.53 -13.48
C GLY A 125 2.37 2.12 -13.75
N LYS A 126 3.05 1.31 -14.57
CA LYS A 126 2.66 -0.09 -14.78
C LYS A 126 2.67 -0.92 -13.49
N LEU A 127 3.68 -0.70 -12.66
CA LEU A 127 3.79 -1.38 -11.36
C LEU A 127 2.67 -0.94 -10.41
N LEU A 128 2.37 0.36 -10.36
CA LEU A 128 1.29 0.91 -9.55
C LEU A 128 -0.05 0.24 -9.88
N ILE A 129 -0.39 0.11 -11.17
CA ILE A 129 -1.63 -0.56 -11.60
C ILE A 129 -1.67 -2.00 -11.09
N LYS A 130 -0.57 -2.74 -11.22
CA LYS A 130 -0.47 -4.11 -10.72
C LYS A 130 -0.64 -4.19 -9.20
N LEU A 131 -0.06 -3.24 -8.46
CA LEU A 131 -0.17 -3.21 -7.01
C LEU A 131 -1.56 -2.77 -6.56
N ILE A 132 -2.23 -1.85 -7.24
CA ILE A 132 -3.65 -1.54 -6.98
C ILE A 132 -4.50 -2.79 -7.17
N TYR A 133 -4.28 -3.55 -8.25
CA TYR A 133 -5.00 -4.81 -8.47
C TYR A 133 -4.75 -5.83 -7.35
N ARG A 134 -3.52 -5.91 -6.86
CA ARG A 134 -3.14 -6.76 -5.72
C ARG A 134 -3.84 -6.36 -4.43
N GLU A 135 -3.81 -5.07 -4.10
CA GLU A 135 -4.42 -4.52 -2.88
C GLU A 135 -5.95 -4.64 -2.93
N CYS A 136 -6.53 -4.36 -4.10
CA CYS A 136 -7.94 -4.57 -4.37
C CYS A 136 -8.18 -6.06 -4.63
N ASN A 137 -8.21 -6.90 -3.64
CA ASN A 137 -8.58 -8.31 -3.74
C ASN A 137 -9.71 -8.52 -4.77
N SER A 138 -9.85 -9.71 -5.40
CA SER A 138 -10.78 -9.97 -6.50
C SER A 138 -12.23 -9.48 -6.27
N SER A 139 -12.68 -9.45 -5.01
CA SER A 139 -13.97 -8.85 -4.61
C SER A 139 -13.99 -7.33 -4.80
N SER A 140 -12.93 -6.63 -4.39
CA SER A 140 -12.80 -5.18 -4.57
C SER A 140 -12.57 -4.80 -6.03
N TYR A 141 -11.94 -5.66 -6.83
CA TYR A 141 -11.80 -5.43 -8.27
C TYR A 141 -13.14 -5.51 -9.00
N ASN A 142 -13.99 -6.48 -8.68
CA ASN A 142 -15.36 -6.55 -9.20
C ASN A 142 -16.20 -5.35 -8.76
N LEU A 143 -15.96 -4.87 -7.54
CA LEU A 143 -16.50 -3.64 -7.01
C LEU A 143 -16.05 -2.44 -7.86
N ILE A 144 -14.74 -2.29 -8.09
CA ILE A 144 -14.18 -1.24 -8.93
C ILE A 144 -14.79 -1.32 -10.33
N GLN A 145 -14.94 -2.51 -10.91
CA GLN A 145 -15.58 -2.68 -12.21
C GLN A 145 -17.06 -2.24 -12.21
N ALA A 146 -17.80 -2.57 -11.16
CA ALA A 146 -19.19 -2.18 -11.02
C ALA A 146 -19.34 -0.65 -10.83
N PHE A 147 -18.42 -0.04 -10.08
CA PHE A 147 -18.45 1.40 -9.78
C PHE A 147 -17.84 2.28 -10.87
N LEU A 148 -16.74 1.85 -11.47
CA LEU A 148 -16.08 2.59 -12.56
C LEU A 148 -16.76 2.38 -13.92
N GLY A 149 -17.85 1.66 -13.97
CA GLY A 149 -18.57 1.38 -15.22
C GLY A 149 -18.79 2.60 -16.13
N PRO A 150 -19.34 3.73 -15.64
CA PRO A 150 -19.50 4.97 -16.43
C PRO A 150 -18.26 5.88 -16.42
N VAL A 151 -17.49 5.88 -15.33
CA VAL A 151 -16.29 6.71 -15.10
C VAL A 151 -15.06 6.14 -15.80
N ARG A 152 -15.16 4.89 -16.20
CA ARG A 152 -14.18 4.05 -16.84
C ARG A 152 -13.46 4.73 -18.03
N ALA A 153 -14.18 5.47 -18.85
CA ALA A 153 -13.63 6.06 -20.07
C ALA A 153 -12.62 7.18 -19.78
N GLY A 154 -12.88 8.08 -18.84
CA GLY A 154 -12.01 9.22 -18.53
C GLY A 154 -10.76 8.82 -17.77
N PHE A 155 -10.91 8.02 -16.72
CA PHE A 155 -9.78 7.54 -15.90
C PHE A 155 -8.89 6.58 -16.69
N TYR A 156 -9.48 5.65 -17.45
CA TYR A 156 -8.76 4.73 -18.34
C TYR A 156 -8.06 5.46 -19.48
N GLN A 157 -8.68 6.47 -20.10
CA GLN A 157 -8.03 7.25 -21.14
C GLN A 157 -6.86 8.06 -20.62
N ALA A 158 -6.99 8.69 -19.47
CA ALA A 158 -5.88 9.45 -18.86
C ALA A 158 -4.73 8.53 -18.44
N PHE A 159 -5.02 7.35 -17.87
CA PHE A 159 -4.01 6.36 -17.50
C PHE A 159 -3.40 5.66 -18.72
N ALA A 160 -4.22 5.26 -19.69
CA ALA A 160 -3.73 4.67 -20.93
C ALA A 160 -2.89 5.65 -21.74
N TRP A 161 -3.27 6.91 -21.75
CA TRP A 161 -2.49 7.96 -22.39
C TRP A 161 -1.16 8.23 -21.66
N ALA A 162 -1.17 8.31 -20.32
CA ALA A 162 0.02 8.58 -19.52
C ALA A 162 0.99 7.38 -19.47
N PHE A 163 0.48 6.15 -19.48
CA PHE A 163 1.28 4.94 -19.23
C PHE A 163 1.17 3.87 -20.32
N GLY A 164 0.40 4.09 -21.38
CA GLY A 164 0.27 3.16 -22.52
C GLY A 164 -0.03 1.70 -22.09
N ALA A 165 -0.61 1.51 -20.91
CA ALA A 165 -0.76 0.21 -20.29
C ALA A 165 -2.22 -0.21 -20.24
N SER A 166 -2.49 -1.44 -20.65
CA SER A 166 -3.76 -2.10 -20.37
C SER A 166 -3.91 -2.29 -18.85
N LEU A 167 -4.94 -1.66 -18.27
CA LEU A 167 -5.31 -1.84 -16.86
C LEU A 167 -5.91 -3.23 -16.57
N THR A 168 -6.03 -4.07 -17.60
CA THR A 168 -6.66 -5.40 -17.53
C THR A 168 -5.70 -6.53 -17.19
N LYS A 169 -4.42 -6.24 -16.94
CA LYS A 169 -3.47 -7.30 -16.57
C LYS A 169 -3.64 -7.70 -15.12
N GLU A 170 -4.20 -8.88 -14.91
CA GLU A 170 -4.29 -9.52 -13.61
C GLU A 170 -2.92 -9.61 -12.94
N TYR A 171 -2.91 -9.43 -11.62
CA TYR A 171 -1.74 -9.72 -10.80
C TYR A 171 -1.69 -11.22 -10.48
N LYS A 172 -0.56 -11.87 -10.81
CA LYS A 172 -0.39 -13.31 -10.61
C LYS A 172 0.77 -13.58 -9.63
N PRO A 173 0.48 -13.62 -8.31
CA PRO A 173 1.50 -13.73 -7.27
C PRO A 173 2.33 -15.02 -7.37
N ASP A 174 1.71 -16.13 -7.80
CA ASP A 174 2.36 -17.41 -7.96
C ASP A 174 2.95 -17.64 -9.37
N GLY A 175 2.76 -16.67 -10.27
CA GLY A 175 3.18 -16.71 -11.66
C GLY A 175 4.23 -15.67 -12.01
N ILE A 176 3.90 -14.86 -13.01
CA ILE A 176 4.81 -13.84 -13.58
C ILE A 176 5.17 -12.73 -12.58
N ASP A 177 4.35 -12.50 -11.56
CA ASP A 177 4.54 -11.46 -10.54
C ASP A 177 5.16 -12.00 -9.25
N ARG A 178 5.58 -13.28 -9.22
CA ARG A 178 6.16 -13.93 -8.02
C ARG A 178 7.31 -13.15 -7.39
N VAL A 179 8.21 -12.61 -8.20
CA VAL A 179 9.34 -11.82 -7.69
C VAL A 179 8.85 -10.49 -7.12
N THR A 180 7.86 -9.88 -7.76
CA THR A 180 7.22 -8.64 -7.27
C THR A 180 6.53 -8.90 -5.94
N GLU A 181 5.75 -9.97 -5.82
CA GLU A 181 5.04 -10.36 -4.59
C GLU A 181 6.01 -10.60 -3.43
N ARG A 182 7.10 -11.34 -3.69
CA ARG A 182 8.16 -11.53 -2.69
C ARG A 182 8.69 -10.20 -2.15
N VAL A 183 9.01 -9.26 -3.04
CA VAL A 183 9.54 -7.95 -2.65
C VAL A 183 8.47 -7.14 -1.91
N VAL A 184 7.22 -7.17 -2.36
CA VAL A 184 6.11 -6.45 -1.70
C VAL A 184 5.95 -6.96 -0.26
N ARG A 185 5.87 -8.26 -0.04
CA ARG A 185 5.75 -8.85 1.31
C ARG A 185 6.92 -8.48 2.22
N GLN A 186 8.14 -8.47 1.71
CA GLN A 186 9.31 -8.06 2.48
C GLN A 186 9.30 -6.57 2.82
N VAL A 187 8.82 -5.71 1.91
CA VAL A 187 8.64 -4.28 2.17
C VAL A 187 7.54 -4.05 3.21
N GLU A 188 6.42 -4.76 3.11
CA GLU A 188 5.31 -4.66 4.07
C GLU A 188 5.70 -5.13 5.46
N ALA A 189 6.55 -6.16 5.54
CA ALA A 189 7.09 -6.67 6.79
C ALA A 189 8.26 -5.84 7.34
N GLY A 190 8.70 -4.80 6.65
CA GLY A 190 9.84 -3.96 7.06
C GLY A 190 11.20 -4.66 6.96
N GLN A 191 11.29 -5.75 6.18
CA GLN A 191 12.53 -6.55 6.05
C GLN A 191 13.54 -5.96 5.06
N ILE A 192 13.09 -5.12 4.14
CA ILE A 192 13.93 -4.44 3.13
C ILE A 192 13.48 -3.01 2.88
#